data_d2b56467932273774db399120fd0fe0c
#
_entry.id   d2b56467932273774db399120fd0fe0c
#
_cell.length_a   1.000
_cell.length_b   1.000
_cell.length_c   1.000
_cell.angle_alpha   90.00
_cell.angle_beta   90.00
_cell.angle_gamma   90.00
#
_symmetry.space_group_name_H-M   'P 1'
#
loop_
_entity.id
_entity.type
_entity.pdbx_description
1 polymer ?
#
loop_
_entity_poly.entity_id
_entity_poly.type
_entity_poly.pdbx_seq_one_letter_code
_entity_poly.pdbx_strand_id
1 'polypeptide(L)'
;MENLIDVYEYDSKGYFAGTTIAQVDDITREIISMPDNCTTIAPACKEDCFYKFAGEKWIEEKIPTTPEECVGMVVAHESRTPHDYTLKKLFVALTAGSKTHRLARGKDLSWSVEAIPEKTPEEVKAEASAQVRAQRDALLAETDHLVMPDYPLTDEQREAVKAYRQELRDVPQQDGFPLEVVWPEKPEV
;
A
#
# COMPACT_ATOMS: atom_id res chain seq x y z
N MET A 1 52.34 -1.50 -12.36
CA MET A 1 51.12 -0.61 -12.42
C MET A 1 50.00 -1.51 -12.82
N GLU A 2 48.86 -1.39 -12.12
CA GLU A 2 47.71 -2.28 -12.35
C GLU A 2 47.11 -2.01 -13.73
N ASN A 3 47.10 -3.05 -14.58
CA ASN A 3 46.52 -3.02 -15.92
C ASN A 3 45.01 -3.26 -15.85
N LEU A 4 44.33 -2.51 -14.99
CA LEU A 4 42.93 -2.66 -14.67
C LEU A 4 42.23 -1.35 -14.90
N ILE A 5 40.99 -1.41 -15.46
CA ILE A 5 40.11 -0.28 -15.60
C ILE A 5 38.76 -0.63 -14.98
N ASP A 6 38.06 0.37 -14.48
CA ASP A 6 36.67 0.22 -14.03
C ASP A 6 35.76 0.00 -15.23
N VAL A 7 34.88 -0.99 -15.10
CA VAL A 7 33.79 -1.26 -16.04
C VAL A 7 32.49 -1.39 -15.27
N TYR A 8 31.39 -1.08 -15.92
CA TYR A 8 30.07 -0.94 -15.32
C TYR A 8 29.19 -2.10 -15.74
N GLU A 9 28.79 -2.90 -14.75
CA GLU A 9 28.00 -4.10 -14.92
C GLU A 9 26.50 -3.76 -15.02
N TYR A 10 25.78 -4.48 -15.87
CA TYR A 10 24.31 -4.40 -15.95
C TYR A 10 23.69 -5.80 -15.86
N ASP A 11 22.48 -5.84 -15.30
CA ASP A 11 21.72 -7.09 -15.13
C ASP A 11 21.11 -7.58 -16.45
N SER A 12 20.42 -8.72 -16.40
CA SER A 12 19.76 -9.33 -17.55
C SER A 12 18.66 -8.45 -18.20
N LYS A 13 18.20 -7.41 -17.51
CA LYS A 13 17.25 -6.41 -18.01
C LYS A 13 17.95 -5.15 -18.50
N GLY A 14 19.28 -5.08 -18.36
CA GLY A 14 20.10 -3.94 -18.73
C GLY A 14 20.30 -2.90 -17.62
N TYR A 15 19.76 -3.09 -16.42
CA TYR A 15 19.90 -2.11 -15.34
C TYR A 15 21.26 -2.20 -14.68
N PHE A 16 21.82 -1.03 -14.33
CA PHE A 16 23.09 -0.92 -13.63
C PHE A 16 23.08 -1.77 -12.35
N ALA A 17 24.07 -2.65 -12.25
CA ALA A 17 24.20 -3.61 -11.16
C ALA A 17 25.39 -3.33 -10.24
N GLY A 18 26.40 -2.63 -10.74
CA GLY A 18 27.61 -2.31 -9.99
C GLY A 18 28.78 -1.95 -10.87
N THR A 19 29.94 -1.77 -10.22
CA THR A 19 31.23 -1.53 -10.89
C THR A 19 32.13 -2.72 -10.62
N THR A 20 32.82 -3.19 -11.66
CA THR A 20 33.84 -4.23 -11.59
C THR A 20 35.07 -3.80 -12.39
N ILE A 21 36.01 -4.66 -12.54
CA ILE A 21 37.29 -4.34 -13.23
C ILE A 21 37.48 -5.20 -14.47
N ALA A 22 38.05 -4.60 -15.49
CA ALA A 22 38.53 -5.29 -16.69
C ALA A 22 40.04 -5.17 -16.83
N GLN A 23 40.66 -6.16 -17.45
CA GLN A 23 42.07 -6.17 -17.71
C GLN A 23 42.40 -5.53 -19.05
N VAL A 24 43.40 -4.65 -19.07
CA VAL A 24 43.88 -3.98 -20.28
C VAL A 24 45.35 -4.31 -20.56
N ASP A 25 45.71 -4.25 -21.84
CA ASP A 25 47.13 -4.35 -22.24
C ASP A 25 47.91 -3.11 -21.78
N ASP A 26 49.11 -3.34 -21.30
CA ASP A 26 49.97 -2.30 -20.74
C ASP A 26 50.44 -1.26 -21.75
N ILE A 27 50.57 -1.69 -23.01
CA ILE A 27 51.19 -0.89 -24.07
C ILE A 27 50.10 -0.30 -24.96
N THR A 28 49.17 -1.14 -25.45
CA THR A 28 48.12 -0.72 -26.40
C THR A 28 46.92 -0.11 -25.72
N ARG A 29 46.72 -0.36 -24.40
CA ARG A 29 45.55 0.02 -23.65
C ARG A 29 44.24 -0.61 -24.13
N GLU A 30 44.33 -1.62 -24.97
CA GLU A 30 43.19 -2.40 -25.41
C GLU A 30 42.71 -3.34 -24.30
N ILE A 31 41.40 -3.58 -24.24
CA ILE A 31 40.79 -4.48 -23.25
C ILE A 31 41.13 -5.92 -23.64
N ILE A 32 41.90 -6.62 -22.76
CA ILE A 32 42.26 -8.02 -22.94
C ILE A 32 41.10 -8.93 -22.49
N SER A 33 40.45 -8.58 -21.35
CA SER A 33 39.40 -9.37 -20.76
C SER A 33 38.38 -8.46 -20.07
N MET A 34 37.12 -8.54 -20.46
CA MET A 34 36.03 -7.84 -19.86
C MET A 34 34.94 -8.85 -19.46
N PRO A 35 34.38 -8.78 -18.26
CA PRO A 35 33.26 -9.64 -17.86
C PRO A 35 32.04 -9.45 -18.77
N ASP A 36 31.20 -10.47 -18.87
CA ASP A 36 29.92 -10.38 -19.57
C ASP A 36 29.02 -9.30 -18.96
N ASN A 37 28.14 -8.72 -19.77
CA ASN A 37 27.19 -7.68 -19.36
C ASN A 37 27.87 -6.45 -18.71
N CYS A 38 29.03 -6.06 -19.21
CA CYS A 38 29.75 -4.89 -18.79
C CYS A 38 29.97 -3.89 -19.93
N THR A 39 30.18 -2.63 -19.58
CA THR A 39 30.54 -1.54 -20.49
C THR A 39 31.56 -0.63 -19.85
N THR A 40 32.38 0.01 -20.68
CA THR A 40 33.32 1.06 -20.23
C THR A 40 32.67 2.42 -20.03
N ILE A 41 31.42 2.58 -20.46
CA ILE A 41 30.67 3.84 -20.36
C ILE A 41 30.10 3.97 -18.95
N ALA A 42 30.53 5.00 -18.21
CA ALA A 42 30.06 5.25 -16.85
C ALA A 42 28.61 5.79 -16.85
N PRO A 43 27.72 5.27 -15.97
CA PRO A 43 26.45 5.92 -15.71
C PRO A 43 26.65 7.24 -14.95
N ALA A 44 25.70 8.18 -15.07
CA ALA A 44 25.78 9.46 -14.38
C ALA A 44 25.60 9.37 -12.84
N CYS A 45 25.06 8.26 -12.35
CA CYS A 45 24.89 7.93 -10.91
C CYS A 45 24.17 9.00 -10.08
N LYS A 46 23.07 9.57 -10.59
CA LYS A 46 22.17 10.42 -9.80
C LYS A 46 21.38 9.56 -8.80
N GLU A 47 21.12 10.07 -7.61
CA GLU A 47 20.47 9.33 -6.52
C GLU A 47 18.99 9.00 -6.79
N ASP A 48 18.33 9.76 -7.68
CA ASP A 48 16.90 9.68 -7.98
C ASP A 48 16.57 8.90 -9.26
N CYS A 49 17.56 8.24 -9.88
CA CYS A 49 17.40 7.53 -11.14
C CYS A 49 17.93 6.11 -11.11
N PHE A 50 17.23 5.21 -11.80
CA PHE A 50 17.79 3.96 -12.31
C PHE A 50 18.49 4.23 -13.64
N TYR A 51 19.48 3.42 -13.96
CA TYR A 51 20.24 3.50 -15.21
C TYR A 51 20.10 2.21 -15.99
N LYS A 52 19.59 2.30 -17.22
CA LYS A 52 19.42 1.17 -18.11
C LYS A 52 20.33 1.30 -19.32
N PHE A 53 21.21 0.33 -19.55
CA PHE A 53 22.11 0.30 -20.68
C PHE A 53 21.41 -0.09 -21.97
N ALA A 54 21.50 0.73 -22.99
CA ALA A 54 20.89 0.52 -24.30
C ALA A 54 21.92 0.23 -25.42
N GLY A 55 23.03 -0.41 -25.06
CA GLY A 55 24.08 -0.82 -25.98
C GLY A 55 25.17 0.25 -26.21
N GLU A 56 24.80 1.50 -26.38
CA GLU A 56 25.75 2.60 -26.61
C GLU A 56 25.72 3.70 -25.53
N LYS A 57 24.66 3.74 -24.70
CA LYS A 57 24.50 4.74 -23.64
C LYS A 57 23.61 4.24 -22.53
N TRP A 58 23.73 4.90 -21.37
CA TRP A 58 22.80 4.73 -20.27
C TRP A 58 21.57 5.61 -20.48
N ILE A 59 20.38 5.04 -20.26
CA ILE A 59 19.10 5.74 -20.19
C ILE A 59 18.77 5.95 -18.72
N GLU A 60 18.43 7.19 -18.36
CA GLU A 60 17.97 7.53 -17.01
C GLU A 60 16.47 7.23 -16.90
N GLU A 61 16.07 6.45 -15.91
CA GLU A 61 14.69 6.19 -15.54
C GLU A 61 14.48 6.67 -14.10
N LYS A 62 13.55 7.60 -13.90
CA LYS A 62 13.29 8.16 -12.57
C LYS A 62 12.79 7.08 -11.61
N ILE A 63 13.33 7.09 -10.38
CA ILE A 63 12.85 6.22 -9.32
C ILE A 63 11.44 6.66 -8.89
N PRO A 64 10.44 5.76 -8.83
CA PRO A 64 9.10 6.10 -8.37
C PRO A 64 9.10 6.67 -6.96
N THR A 65 8.33 7.73 -6.75
CA THR A 65 8.17 8.40 -5.46
C THR A 65 6.76 8.30 -4.90
N THR A 66 5.81 7.89 -5.74
CA THR A 66 4.40 7.70 -5.35
C THR A 66 3.90 6.32 -5.76
N PRO A 67 2.84 5.80 -5.11
CA PRO A 67 2.25 4.51 -5.48
C PRO A 67 1.70 4.49 -6.91
N GLU A 68 1.17 5.62 -7.40
CA GLU A 68 0.63 5.80 -8.74
C GLU A 68 1.69 5.56 -9.83
N GLU A 69 2.91 6.06 -9.59
CA GLU A 69 4.04 5.87 -10.51
C GLU A 69 4.49 4.41 -10.59
N CYS A 70 4.17 3.60 -9.57
CA CYS A 70 4.47 2.16 -9.55
C CYS A 70 3.42 1.30 -10.29
N VAL A 71 2.25 1.86 -10.62
CA VAL A 71 1.18 1.09 -11.28
C VAL A 71 1.65 0.61 -12.65
N GLY A 72 1.48 -0.69 -12.92
CA GLY A 72 1.96 -1.33 -14.15
C GLY A 72 3.40 -1.86 -14.08
N MET A 73 4.17 -1.51 -13.06
CA MET A 73 5.47 -2.13 -12.82
C MET A 73 5.29 -3.51 -12.18
N VAL A 74 6.06 -4.48 -12.63
CA VAL A 74 6.00 -5.86 -12.13
C VAL A 74 7.41 -6.35 -11.80
N VAL A 75 7.55 -6.91 -10.61
CA VAL A 75 8.81 -7.53 -10.18
C VAL A 75 8.58 -9.03 -9.99
N ALA A 76 9.30 -9.83 -10.75
CA ALA A 76 9.21 -11.28 -10.67
C ALA A 76 9.64 -11.80 -9.28
N HIS A 77 8.99 -12.88 -8.82
CA HIS A 77 9.26 -13.45 -7.49
C HIS A 77 10.73 -13.87 -7.31
N GLU A 78 11.28 -14.51 -8.32
CA GLU A 78 12.64 -15.08 -8.28
C GLU A 78 13.74 -14.08 -8.63
N SER A 79 13.38 -12.86 -9.06
CA SER A 79 14.38 -11.87 -9.44
C SER A 79 15.27 -11.48 -8.26
N ARG A 80 16.57 -11.48 -8.50
CA ARG A 80 17.64 -11.14 -7.55
C ARG A 80 18.44 -9.91 -7.98
N THR A 81 18.04 -9.21 -9.03
CA THR A 81 18.76 -8.03 -9.51
C THR A 81 18.67 -6.88 -8.52
N PRO A 82 19.71 -6.02 -8.39
CA PRO A 82 19.67 -4.84 -7.53
C PRO A 82 18.51 -3.91 -7.83
N HIS A 83 18.19 -3.73 -9.12
CA HIS A 83 17.03 -2.95 -9.58
C HIS A 83 15.72 -3.50 -9.00
N ASP A 84 15.42 -4.78 -9.22
CA ASP A 84 14.18 -5.40 -8.76
C ASP A 84 14.09 -5.48 -7.23
N TYR A 85 15.22 -5.64 -6.54
CA TYR A 85 15.27 -5.57 -5.09
C TYR A 85 14.89 -4.19 -4.57
N THR A 86 15.39 -3.14 -5.21
CA THR A 86 15.03 -1.75 -4.88
C THR A 86 13.54 -1.48 -5.16
N LEU A 87 13.01 -1.91 -6.31
CA LEU A 87 11.59 -1.78 -6.62
C LEU A 87 10.69 -2.51 -5.62
N LYS A 88 11.05 -3.72 -5.19
CA LYS A 88 10.28 -4.44 -4.13
C LYS A 88 10.20 -3.63 -2.84
N LYS A 89 11.31 -3.05 -2.40
CA LYS A 89 11.33 -2.18 -1.21
C LYS A 89 10.45 -0.95 -1.39
N LEU A 90 10.50 -0.31 -2.56
CA LEU A 90 9.69 0.85 -2.89
C LEU A 90 8.20 0.50 -2.91
N PHE A 91 7.80 -0.59 -3.53
CA PHE A 91 6.40 -1.04 -3.55
C PHE A 91 5.86 -1.20 -2.13
N VAL A 92 6.62 -1.86 -1.24
CA VAL A 92 6.22 -2.01 0.17
C VAL A 92 6.13 -0.66 0.87
N ALA A 93 7.14 0.20 0.73
CA ALA A 93 7.20 1.48 1.41
C ALA A 93 6.10 2.45 0.95
N LEU A 94 5.89 2.56 -0.36
CA LEU A 94 4.93 3.50 -0.94
C LEU A 94 3.47 3.05 -0.74
N THR A 95 3.21 1.74 -0.66
CA THR A 95 1.84 1.23 -0.40
C THR A 95 1.53 1.12 1.09
N ALA A 96 2.52 1.25 1.98
CA ALA A 96 2.31 1.20 3.42
C ALA A 96 1.40 2.35 3.89
N GLY A 97 0.19 2.00 4.36
CA GLY A 97 -0.80 2.98 4.81
C GLY A 97 -1.52 3.75 3.69
N SER A 98 -1.27 3.45 2.42
CA SER A 98 -2.02 4.04 1.31
C SER A 98 -3.48 3.60 1.35
N LYS A 99 -4.38 4.57 1.12
CA LYS A 99 -5.83 4.32 0.99
C LYS A 99 -6.27 4.10 -0.46
N THR A 100 -5.40 4.44 -1.40
CA THR A 100 -5.69 4.42 -2.84
C THR A 100 -5.00 3.29 -3.59
N HIS A 101 -3.91 2.76 -3.03
CA HIS A 101 -3.11 1.72 -3.67
C HIS A 101 -2.71 0.63 -2.68
N ARG A 102 -2.56 -0.59 -3.18
CA ARG A 102 -2.14 -1.76 -2.40
C ARG A 102 -1.03 -2.53 -3.10
N LEU A 103 -0.23 -3.21 -2.31
CA LEU A 103 0.68 -4.22 -2.81
C LEU A 103 -0.11 -5.47 -3.23
N ALA A 104 0.11 -5.94 -4.44
CA ALA A 104 -0.54 -7.11 -4.99
C ALA A 104 0.47 -8.22 -5.32
N ARG A 105 -0.01 -9.45 -5.33
CA ARG A 105 0.75 -10.62 -5.78
C ARG A 105 0.04 -11.30 -6.92
N GLY A 106 0.75 -11.47 -8.02
CA GLY A 106 0.30 -12.24 -9.18
C GLY A 106 0.21 -13.75 -8.87
N LYS A 107 -0.44 -14.50 -9.77
CA LYS A 107 -0.50 -15.97 -9.68
C LYS A 107 0.88 -16.63 -9.77
N ASP A 108 1.81 -16.00 -10.46
CA ASP A 108 3.22 -16.34 -10.60
C ASP A 108 4.08 -15.84 -9.42
N LEU A 109 3.42 -15.38 -8.35
CA LEU A 109 4.04 -14.79 -7.17
C LEU A 109 4.82 -13.50 -7.44
N SER A 110 4.67 -12.87 -8.60
CA SER A 110 5.23 -11.53 -8.87
C SER A 110 4.64 -10.47 -7.95
N TRP A 111 5.37 -9.38 -7.76
CA TRP A 111 4.94 -8.22 -7.00
C TRP A 111 4.53 -7.10 -7.94
N SER A 112 3.43 -6.43 -7.63
CA SER A 112 2.95 -5.24 -8.34
C SER A 112 2.25 -4.29 -7.38
N VAL A 113 1.99 -3.07 -7.84
CA VAL A 113 1.15 -2.10 -7.15
C VAL A 113 -0.14 -1.93 -7.93
N GLU A 114 -1.27 -2.06 -7.25
CA GLU A 114 -2.60 -1.93 -7.83
C GLU A 114 -3.38 -0.81 -7.15
N ALA A 115 -4.15 -0.06 -7.93
CA ALA A 115 -5.14 0.85 -7.36
C ALA A 115 -6.22 0.05 -6.61
N ILE A 116 -6.60 0.55 -5.43
CA ILE A 116 -7.76 0.04 -4.70
C ILE A 116 -8.99 0.64 -5.40
N PRO A 117 -9.91 -0.18 -5.91
CA PRO A 117 -11.11 0.34 -6.54
C PRO A 117 -11.91 1.21 -5.56
N GLU A 118 -12.39 2.34 -6.03
CA GLU A 118 -13.31 3.15 -5.23
C GLU A 118 -14.57 2.35 -4.91
N LYS A 119 -15.03 2.46 -3.65
CA LYS A 119 -16.25 1.80 -3.23
C LYS A 119 -17.44 2.41 -3.97
N THR A 120 -18.32 1.57 -4.45
CA THR A 120 -19.58 2.03 -5.03
C THR A 120 -20.44 2.74 -3.97
N PRO A 121 -21.32 3.65 -4.37
CA PRO A 121 -22.26 4.30 -3.43
C PRO A 121 -23.10 3.30 -2.62
N GLU A 122 -23.41 2.12 -3.19
CA GLU A 122 -24.13 1.04 -2.52
C GLU A 122 -23.28 0.36 -1.45
N GLU A 123 -21.99 0.10 -1.74
CA GLU A 123 -21.05 -0.47 -0.76
C GLU A 123 -20.80 0.50 0.41
N VAL A 124 -20.69 1.81 0.13
CA VAL A 124 -20.57 2.84 1.17
C VAL A 124 -21.80 2.85 2.07
N LYS A 125 -23.02 2.82 1.48
CA LYS A 125 -24.27 2.76 2.24
C LYS A 125 -24.40 1.47 3.05
N ALA A 126 -24.01 0.33 2.48
CA ALA A 126 -24.08 -0.95 3.17
C ALA A 126 -23.14 -0.98 4.39
N GLU A 127 -21.92 -0.47 4.23
CA GLU A 127 -20.94 -0.39 5.32
C GLU A 127 -21.40 0.58 6.42
N ALA A 128 -21.89 1.78 6.05
CA ALA A 128 -22.46 2.74 7.00
C ALA A 128 -23.64 2.13 7.75
N SER A 129 -24.54 1.41 7.05
CA SER A 129 -25.68 0.71 7.65
C SER A 129 -25.25 -0.35 8.68
N ALA A 130 -24.18 -1.11 8.36
CA ALA A 130 -23.64 -2.10 9.28
C ALA A 130 -23.04 -1.45 10.53
N GLN A 131 -22.31 -0.34 10.37
CA GLN A 131 -21.71 0.41 11.48
C GLN A 131 -22.77 1.00 12.39
N VAL A 132 -23.81 1.67 11.83
CA VAL A 132 -24.90 2.24 12.62
C VAL A 132 -25.66 1.17 13.40
N ARG A 133 -25.93 0.02 12.77
CA ARG A 133 -26.59 -1.11 13.48
C ARG A 133 -25.73 -1.68 14.59
N ALA A 134 -24.42 -1.84 14.37
CA ALA A 134 -23.52 -2.33 15.42
C ALA A 134 -23.44 -1.35 16.61
N GLN A 135 -23.41 -0.03 16.35
CA GLN A 135 -23.44 0.98 17.39
C GLN A 135 -24.77 0.97 18.16
N ARG A 136 -25.90 0.88 17.46
CA ARG A 136 -27.23 0.73 18.09
C ARG A 136 -27.30 -0.49 18.99
N ASP A 137 -26.80 -1.63 18.52
CA ASP A 137 -26.84 -2.88 19.26
C ASP A 137 -25.98 -2.81 20.53
N ALA A 138 -24.83 -2.12 20.45
CA ALA A 138 -24.00 -1.84 21.62
C ALA A 138 -24.74 -0.97 22.66
N LEU A 139 -25.40 0.12 22.23
CA LEU A 139 -26.19 0.98 23.11
C LEU A 139 -27.40 0.25 23.73
N LEU A 140 -28.04 -0.66 22.99
CA LEU A 140 -29.09 -1.51 23.55
C LEU A 140 -28.55 -2.47 24.61
N ALA A 141 -27.40 -3.11 24.34
CA ALA A 141 -26.75 -4.01 25.28
C ALA A 141 -26.30 -3.31 26.57
N GLU A 142 -25.81 -2.06 26.48
CA GLU A 142 -25.48 -1.25 27.66
C GLU A 142 -26.66 -1.03 28.61
N THR A 143 -27.89 -1.06 28.10
CA THR A 143 -29.12 -0.81 28.88
C THR A 143 -29.92 -2.07 29.17
N ASP A 144 -29.45 -3.26 28.80
CA ASP A 144 -30.18 -4.52 29.03
C ASP A 144 -30.41 -4.82 30.51
N HIS A 145 -29.45 -4.49 31.36
CA HIS A 145 -29.60 -4.68 32.80
C HIS A 145 -30.68 -3.76 33.42
N LEU A 146 -30.95 -2.58 32.83
CA LEU A 146 -31.91 -1.61 33.34
C LEU A 146 -33.38 -2.06 33.13
N VAL A 147 -33.63 -2.99 32.22
CA VAL A 147 -35.00 -3.51 31.97
C VAL A 147 -35.33 -4.78 32.77
N MET A 148 -34.40 -5.25 33.62
CA MET A 148 -34.66 -6.37 34.52
C MET A 148 -35.69 -6.00 35.57
N PRO A 149 -36.63 -6.89 35.93
CA PRO A 149 -37.71 -6.61 36.89
C PRO A 149 -37.24 -6.23 38.30
N ASP A 150 -36.09 -6.72 38.68
CA ASP A 150 -35.47 -6.55 40.00
C ASP A 150 -34.47 -5.38 40.08
N TYR A 151 -34.24 -4.68 38.95
CA TYR A 151 -33.38 -3.51 38.93
C TYR A 151 -34.09 -2.30 39.62
N PRO A 152 -33.40 -1.61 40.56
CA PRO A 152 -34.02 -0.60 41.40
C PRO A 152 -34.21 0.74 40.69
N LEU A 153 -35.19 0.85 39.79
CA LEU A 153 -35.59 2.07 39.09
C LEU A 153 -36.92 2.57 39.60
N THR A 154 -37.11 3.90 39.63
CA THR A 154 -38.46 4.49 39.74
C THR A 154 -39.28 4.22 38.48
N ASP A 155 -40.61 4.39 38.57
CA ASP A 155 -41.48 4.18 37.42
C ASP A 155 -41.16 5.17 36.29
N GLU A 156 -40.83 6.44 36.62
CA GLU A 156 -40.42 7.46 35.64
C GLU A 156 -39.12 7.08 34.94
N GLN A 157 -38.12 6.62 35.70
CA GLN A 157 -36.85 6.15 35.11
C GLN A 157 -37.07 4.92 34.19
N ARG A 158 -37.95 4.01 34.59
CA ARG A 158 -38.30 2.82 33.83
C ARG A 158 -38.94 3.17 32.49
N GLU A 159 -39.85 4.14 32.48
CA GLU A 159 -40.49 4.62 31.24
C GLU A 159 -39.50 5.38 30.36
N ALA A 160 -38.59 6.19 30.93
CA ALA A 160 -37.53 6.88 30.18
C ALA A 160 -36.56 5.87 29.49
N VAL A 161 -36.17 4.82 30.19
CA VAL A 161 -35.37 3.74 29.61
C VAL A 161 -36.08 3.02 28.47
N LYS A 162 -37.37 2.73 28.62
CA LYS A 162 -38.18 2.10 27.56
C LYS A 162 -38.27 2.99 26.33
N ALA A 163 -38.55 4.30 26.49
CA ALA A 163 -38.60 5.26 25.41
C ALA A 163 -37.25 5.33 24.66
N TYR A 164 -36.17 5.53 25.36
CA TYR A 164 -34.81 5.53 24.80
C TYR A 164 -34.51 4.27 23.97
N ARG A 165 -34.82 3.09 24.52
CA ARG A 165 -34.61 1.82 23.83
C ARG A 165 -35.51 1.67 22.59
N GLN A 166 -36.70 2.24 22.62
CA GLN A 166 -37.59 2.26 21.44
C GLN A 166 -37.02 3.19 20.35
N GLU A 167 -36.57 4.38 20.72
CA GLU A 167 -35.93 5.32 19.79
C GLU A 167 -34.66 4.71 19.15
N LEU A 168 -33.85 3.96 19.92
CA LEU A 168 -32.73 3.20 19.37
C LEU A 168 -33.17 2.17 18.32
N ARG A 169 -34.27 1.45 18.54
CA ARG A 169 -34.80 0.48 17.57
C ARG A 169 -35.29 1.16 16.29
N ASP A 170 -35.74 2.39 16.41
CA ASP A 170 -36.29 3.16 15.30
C ASP A 170 -35.23 3.91 14.49
N VAL A 171 -33.96 3.95 14.97
CA VAL A 171 -32.83 4.55 14.24
C VAL A 171 -32.70 4.09 12.78
N PRO A 172 -32.89 2.81 12.42
CA PRO A 172 -32.83 2.38 11.01
C PRO A 172 -34.02 2.85 10.15
N GLN A 173 -35.03 3.46 10.75
CA GLN A 173 -36.24 3.95 10.06
C GLN A 173 -36.17 5.46 9.82
N GLN A 174 -35.14 6.15 10.26
CA GLN A 174 -34.95 7.58 10.02
C GLN A 174 -34.67 7.85 8.53
N ASP A 175 -35.20 8.95 8.02
CA ASP A 175 -35.05 9.35 6.60
C ASP A 175 -33.58 9.51 6.19
N GLY A 176 -32.69 9.94 7.10
CA GLY A 176 -31.28 10.11 6.88
C GLY A 176 -30.44 8.83 6.97
N PHE A 177 -31.06 7.69 7.35
CA PHE A 177 -30.33 6.42 7.51
C PHE A 177 -29.77 5.92 6.16
N PRO A 178 -28.55 5.43 6.13
CA PRO A 178 -27.56 5.26 7.23
C PRO A 178 -26.54 6.40 7.34
N LEU A 179 -26.60 7.43 6.50
CA LEU A 179 -25.54 8.44 6.38
C LEU A 179 -25.72 9.60 7.37
N GLU A 180 -26.95 9.94 7.70
CA GLU A 180 -27.29 11.00 8.64
C GLU A 180 -28.24 10.43 9.70
N VAL A 181 -27.70 10.10 10.88
CA VAL A 181 -28.42 9.45 11.95
C VAL A 181 -28.45 10.36 13.18
N VAL A 182 -29.64 10.59 13.72
CA VAL A 182 -29.84 11.27 15.00
C VAL A 182 -29.93 10.22 16.10
N TRP A 183 -28.99 10.24 17.03
CA TRP A 183 -28.98 9.33 18.17
C TRP A 183 -29.80 9.89 19.33
N PRO A 184 -30.63 9.07 19.99
CA PRO A 184 -31.35 9.50 21.18
C PRO A 184 -30.41 9.74 22.37
N GLU A 185 -30.80 10.66 23.24
CA GLU A 185 -30.07 10.93 24.49
C GLU A 185 -30.29 9.82 25.52
N LYS A 186 -29.20 9.32 26.12
CA LYS A 186 -29.28 8.29 27.15
C LYS A 186 -29.85 8.89 28.44
N PRO A 187 -30.94 8.31 29.02
CA PRO A 187 -31.51 8.81 30.25
C PRO A 187 -30.55 8.63 31.45
N GLU A 188 -30.58 9.60 32.34
CA GLU A 188 -29.86 9.51 33.63
C GLU A 188 -30.65 8.62 34.60
N VAL A 189 -30.07 7.47 34.99
CA VAL A 189 -30.71 6.47 35.84
C VAL A 189 -29.71 5.92 36.87
#